data_924182f5cef32411085dfc3362743772
#
_entry.id   924182f5cef32411085dfc3362743772
#
_cell.length_a   1.000
_cell.length_b   1.000
_cell.length_c   1.000
_cell.angle_alpha   90.00
_cell.angle_beta   90.00
_cell.angle_gamma   90.00
#
_symmetry.space_group_name_H-M   'P 1'
#
loop_
_entity.id
_entity.type
_entity.pdbx_description
1 polymer ?
#
loop_
_entity_poly.entity_id
_entity_poly.type
_entity_poly.pdbx_seq_one_letter_code
_entity_poly.pdbx_strand_id
1 'polypeptide(L)'
;MHVPLIVTDFLDRAVTLYGEKTAVIDDQKTVTYSELNERVNQLSYGLRDLGVEKGDKVAYLAPNTLEMLEGFYGIFQLGAVMVALNTRLQPHDYTFILNHSESKVLFVDQELFPLVEPILDDLTTVEKIIVHNCSNLSEQITNYDQWLSQYSKDEFQRALLDEEDVACLLYTSGTTGNPKGVMLTHRNNYLHAMSAMHHIRVYDEDTLLHILPMFHVNGWGSPFYYTANGATQVMLRKVQPEVIFEKIQKYGVTVAHMAPTVLNALLEYHNQNGSKIEQNMRVVIAGSAPPPAFVARVEEDLGWEFVQVYGMTETSPLFTTSRIRSEQKTLEKETQYRLKAKAGYAMIGAKVKVINDDGKEVAKNGKQVGEIVTRSNGVMKGYWKNEVATMETIRNGWLHTGDMATVDENGYIDIVDRKKDVIISGGENISSIEVEGVLYEHPAVLEAAVVAVPHEKWGEVPHAVIVIREGQTLTEEEIIAFSREKLAHFKVPKSITFTDELPKTASGKIQKVHIRKQFWKSDRLVN
;
A
#
# COMPACT_ATOMS: atom_id res chain seq x y z
N MET A 1 -1.25 4.46 -35.67
CA MET A 1 0.08 4.60 -35.04
C MET A 1 0.00 3.92 -33.67
N HIS A 2 0.95 3.08 -33.33
CA HIS A 2 1.08 2.48 -32.00
C HIS A 2 2.22 3.20 -31.28
N VAL A 3 1.95 3.73 -30.06
CA VAL A 3 2.94 4.33 -29.16
C VAL A 3 2.86 3.52 -27.87
N PRO A 4 3.95 2.84 -27.44
CA PRO A 4 3.93 2.04 -26.23
C PRO A 4 3.72 2.92 -24.99
N LEU A 5 3.00 2.40 -24.01
CA LEU A 5 2.69 3.07 -22.75
C LEU A 5 3.85 2.90 -21.76
N ILE A 6 4.81 3.79 -21.77
CA ILE A 6 6.05 3.69 -21.00
C ILE A 6 6.05 4.71 -19.85
N VAL A 7 6.31 4.24 -18.63
CA VAL A 7 6.23 5.08 -17.41
C VAL A 7 7.20 6.25 -17.42
N THR A 8 8.34 6.15 -18.11
CA THR A 8 9.31 7.25 -18.22
C THR A 8 8.75 8.49 -18.92
N ASP A 9 7.73 8.35 -19.78
CA ASP A 9 7.06 9.47 -20.44
C ASP A 9 6.43 10.47 -19.45
N PHE A 10 6.13 10.02 -18.24
CA PHE A 10 5.61 10.89 -17.19
C PHE A 10 6.64 11.91 -16.71
N LEU A 11 7.91 11.50 -16.58
CA LEU A 11 9.00 12.41 -16.24
C LEU A 11 9.31 13.35 -17.41
N ASP A 12 9.33 12.86 -18.65
CA ASP A 12 9.56 13.67 -19.84
C ASP A 12 8.54 14.80 -19.97
N ARG A 13 7.26 14.44 -19.75
CA ARG A 13 6.19 15.43 -19.70
C ARG A 13 6.40 16.46 -18.59
N ALA A 14 6.76 15.99 -17.40
CA ALA A 14 6.98 16.87 -16.25
C ALA A 14 8.15 17.84 -16.49
N VAL A 15 9.27 17.37 -17.03
CA VAL A 15 10.41 18.21 -17.41
C VAL A 15 10.02 19.25 -18.44
N THR A 16 9.26 18.84 -19.47
CA THR A 16 8.84 19.74 -20.55
C THR A 16 7.94 20.88 -20.05
N LEU A 17 7.04 20.60 -19.11
CA LEU A 17 6.03 21.56 -18.66
C LEU A 17 6.41 22.28 -17.36
N TYR A 18 7.16 21.60 -16.48
CA TYR A 18 7.43 22.03 -15.10
C TYR A 18 8.91 21.97 -14.73
N GLY A 19 9.84 22.06 -15.71
CA GLY A 19 11.27 21.86 -15.52
C GLY A 19 11.86 22.59 -14.32
N GLU A 20 11.51 23.87 -14.13
CA GLU A 20 12.01 24.73 -13.06
C GLU A 20 11.22 24.63 -11.75
N LYS A 21 10.11 23.86 -11.74
CA LYS A 21 9.31 23.67 -10.56
C LYS A 21 9.96 22.64 -9.61
N THR A 22 9.85 22.86 -8.32
CA THR A 22 10.27 21.87 -7.31
C THR A 22 9.56 20.54 -7.52
N ALA A 23 10.32 19.51 -7.82
CA ALA A 23 9.84 18.14 -7.96
C ALA A 23 9.85 17.41 -6.63
N VAL A 24 10.97 17.48 -5.90
CA VAL A 24 11.19 16.71 -4.68
C VAL A 24 11.79 17.59 -3.57
N ILE A 25 11.27 17.39 -2.36
CA ILE A 25 11.85 17.89 -1.11
C ILE A 25 12.15 16.69 -0.22
N ASP A 26 13.44 16.46 0.04
CA ASP A 26 13.92 15.39 0.94
C ASP A 26 14.85 16.01 1.98
N ASP A 27 14.26 16.41 3.10
CA ASP A 27 14.90 17.12 4.20
C ASP A 27 15.72 18.35 3.74
N GLN A 28 17.04 18.22 3.59
CA GLN A 28 17.93 19.30 3.14
C GLN A 28 18.12 19.34 1.62
N LYS A 29 17.69 18.29 0.91
CA LYS A 29 17.78 18.21 -0.55
C LYS A 29 16.48 18.72 -1.16
N THR A 30 16.59 19.66 -2.08
CA THR A 30 15.47 20.11 -2.90
C THR A 30 15.92 20.10 -4.35
N VAL A 31 15.15 19.46 -5.21
CA VAL A 31 15.46 19.35 -6.64
C VAL A 31 14.26 19.76 -7.50
N THR A 32 14.52 20.42 -8.61
CA THR A 32 13.53 20.70 -9.65
C THR A 32 13.29 19.47 -10.53
N TYR A 33 12.30 19.53 -11.42
CA TYR A 33 12.07 18.45 -12.38
C TYR A 33 13.23 18.29 -13.37
N SER A 34 13.88 19.38 -13.79
CA SER A 34 15.08 19.35 -14.61
C SER A 34 16.24 18.67 -13.89
N GLU A 35 16.50 19.06 -12.64
CA GLU A 35 17.56 18.45 -11.82
C GLU A 35 17.28 16.97 -11.52
N LEU A 36 16.02 16.61 -11.25
CA LEU A 36 15.62 15.20 -11.08
C LEU A 36 15.95 14.38 -12.34
N ASN A 37 15.63 14.92 -13.52
CA ASN A 37 15.92 14.25 -14.77
C ASN A 37 17.43 14.10 -15.04
N GLU A 38 18.23 15.13 -14.73
CA GLU A 38 19.69 15.04 -14.80
C GLU A 38 20.24 13.91 -13.93
N ARG A 39 19.75 13.78 -12.69
CA ARG A 39 20.14 12.72 -11.76
C ARG A 39 19.67 11.34 -12.22
N VAL A 40 18.47 11.26 -12.79
CA VAL A 40 17.95 10.04 -13.42
C VAL A 40 18.83 9.60 -14.59
N ASN A 41 19.26 10.53 -15.45
CA ASN A 41 20.19 10.24 -16.55
C ASN A 41 21.53 9.72 -16.02
N GLN A 42 22.11 10.39 -15.01
CA GLN A 42 23.35 9.94 -14.37
C GLN A 42 23.22 8.52 -13.83
N LEU A 43 22.11 8.20 -13.15
CA LEU A 43 21.83 6.86 -12.64
C LEU A 43 21.77 5.84 -13.76
N SER A 44 21.11 6.17 -14.87
CA SER A 44 21.01 5.27 -16.03
C SER A 44 22.38 5.00 -16.66
N TYR A 45 23.21 6.04 -16.83
CA TYR A 45 24.59 5.87 -17.30
C TYR A 45 25.41 4.99 -16.34
N GLY A 46 25.29 5.23 -15.05
CA GLY A 46 26.00 4.45 -14.04
C GLY A 46 25.58 2.98 -14.01
N LEU A 47 24.28 2.70 -14.10
CA LEU A 47 23.77 1.32 -14.18
C LEU A 47 24.25 0.61 -15.45
N ARG A 48 24.27 1.32 -16.59
CA ARG A 48 24.80 0.77 -17.84
C ARG A 48 26.29 0.44 -17.73
N ASP A 49 27.08 1.29 -17.08
CA ASP A 49 28.51 1.06 -16.83
C ASP A 49 28.74 -0.16 -15.91
N LEU A 50 27.83 -0.42 -14.97
CA LEU A 50 27.81 -1.65 -14.17
C LEU A 50 27.32 -2.88 -14.96
N GLY A 51 27.05 -2.76 -16.26
CA GLY A 51 26.61 -3.84 -17.13
C GLY A 51 25.14 -4.26 -16.90
N VAL A 52 24.30 -3.36 -16.36
CA VAL A 52 22.86 -3.62 -16.26
C VAL A 52 22.22 -3.49 -17.64
N GLU A 53 21.52 -4.53 -18.07
CA GLU A 53 20.84 -4.65 -19.34
C GLU A 53 19.32 -4.73 -19.19
N LYS A 54 18.59 -4.67 -20.30
CA LYS A 54 17.14 -4.84 -20.33
C LYS A 54 16.73 -6.19 -19.71
N GLY A 55 15.82 -6.12 -18.74
CA GLY A 55 15.32 -7.28 -18.01
C GLY A 55 16.11 -7.66 -16.75
N ASP A 56 17.30 -7.08 -16.52
CA ASP A 56 18.03 -7.22 -15.26
C ASP A 56 17.26 -6.60 -14.12
N LYS A 57 17.48 -7.08 -12.90
CA LYS A 57 16.79 -6.60 -11.70
C LYS A 57 17.75 -5.76 -10.88
N VAL A 58 17.28 -4.60 -10.47
CA VAL A 58 17.98 -3.66 -9.61
C VAL A 58 17.15 -3.45 -8.35
N ALA A 59 17.72 -3.80 -7.21
CA ALA A 59 17.02 -3.74 -5.92
C ALA A 59 17.31 -2.43 -5.18
N TYR A 60 16.29 -1.94 -4.46
CA TYR A 60 16.37 -0.80 -3.55
C TYR A 60 15.86 -1.18 -2.17
N LEU A 61 16.72 -1.01 -1.16
CA LEU A 61 16.38 -1.11 0.25
C LEU A 61 16.48 0.29 0.88
N ALA A 62 15.39 1.03 0.84
CA ALA A 62 15.33 2.42 1.26
C ALA A 62 13.97 2.82 1.84
N PRO A 63 13.92 3.78 2.79
CA PRO A 63 12.69 4.50 3.10
C PRO A 63 12.29 5.39 1.92
N ASN A 64 11.28 6.25 2.10
CA ASN A 64 10.91 7.22 1.07
C ASN A 64 12.00 8.29 0.97
N THR A 65 12.78 8.26 -0.10
CA THR A 65 13.89 9.17 -0.38
C THR A 65 13.91 9.61 -1.84
N LEU A 66 14.63 10.68 -2.13
CA LEU A 66 14.89 11.15 -3.49
C LEU A 66 15.54 10.03 -4.34
N GLU A 67 16.51 9.32 -3.77
CA GLU A 67 17.26 8.27 -4.48
C GLU A 67 16.35 7.11 -4.90
N MET A 68 15.34 6.79 -4.08
CA MET A 68 14.36 5.75 -4.44
C MET A 68 13.44 6.22 -5.58
N LEU A 69 13.07 7.50 -5.61
CA LEU A 69 12.30 8.06 -6.73
C LEU A 69 13.12 8.08 -8.02
N GLU A 70 14.40 8.49 -7.96
CA GLU A 70 15.35 8.41 -9.07
C GLU A 70 15.47 6.97 -9.60
N GLY A 71 15.52 6.01 -8.66
CA GLY A 71 15.61 4.58 -8.96
C GLY A 71 14.50 4.08 -9.89
N PHE A 72 13.25 4.48 -9.65
CA PHE A 72 12.16 4.09 -10.55
C PHE A 72 12.42 4.52 -11.99
N TYR A 73 12.76 5.78 -12.20
CA TYR A 73 12.92 6.31 -13.57
C TYR A 73 14.25 5.86 -14.22
N GLY A 74 15.35 5.89 -13.46
CA GLY A 74 16.67 5.52 -14.00
C GLY A 74 16.76 4.05 -14.40
N ILE A 75 16.18 3.15 -13.63
CA ILE A 75 16.11 1.72 -13.95
C ILE A 75 15.22 1.48 -15.18
N PHE A 76 14.08 2.18 -15.26
CA PHE A 76 13.15 2.03 -16.38
C PHE A 76 13.73 2.51 -17.71
N GLN A 77 14.61 3.52 -17.73
CA GLN A 77 15.27 3.97 -18.95
C GLN A 77 16.12 2.88 -19.63
N LEU A 78 16.67 1.93 -18.81
CA LEU A 78 17.40 0.78 -19.35
C LEU A 78 16.49 -0.39 -19.74
N GLY A 79 15.20 -0.34 -19.40
CA GLY A 79 14.32 -1.50 -19.48
C GLY A 79 14.62 -2.56 -18.43
N ALA A 80 15.37 -2.19 -17.40
CA ALA A 80 15.61 -3.03 -16.23
C ALA A 80 14.40 -2.99 -15.28
N VAL A 81 14.37 -3.90 -14.30
CA VAL A 81 13.25 -4.14 -13.40
C VAL A 81 13.57 -3.63 -12.01
N MET A 82 12.75 -2.73 -11.48
CA MET A 82 12.86 -2.24 -10.09
C MET A 82 12.36 -3.30 -9.10
N VAL A 83 13.20 -3.65 -8.12
CA VAL A 83 12.84 -4.53 -6.99
C VAL A 83 12.86 -3.70 -5.71
N ALA A 84 11.72 -3.14 -5.35
CA ALA A 84 11.59 -2.33 -4.15
C ALA A 84 11.41 -3.23 -2.91
N LEU A 85 12.38 -3.18 -1.99
CA LEU A 85 12.44 -4.06 -0.82
C LEU A 85 11.75 -3.43 0.39
N ASN A 86 10.96 -4.24 1.09
CA ASN A 86 10.34 -3.83 2.33
C ASN A 86 11.40 -3.63 3.43
N THR A 87 11.46 -2.45 4.03
CA THR A 87 12.47 -2.03 5.02
C THR A 87 12.32 -2.66 6.40
N ARG A 88 11.28 -3.47 6.62
CA ARG A 88 10.96 -4.10 7.93
C ARG A 88 11.12 -5.62 7.92
N LEU A 89 11.77 -6.16 6.91
CA LEU A 89 12.06 -7.58 6.81
C LEU A 89 13.32 -7.94 7.63
N GLN A 90 13.53 -9.24 7.81
CA GLN A 90 14.72 -9.77 8.46
C GLN A 90 15.81 -10.09 7.43
N PRO A 91 17.08 -10.19 7.81
CA PRO A 91 18.19 -10.51 6.89
C PRO A 91 17.93 -11.72 5.99
N HIS A 92 17.39 -12.83 6.52
CA HIS A 92 17.09 -14.03 5.74
C HIS A 92 16.03 -13.80 4.65
N ASP A 93 15.08 -12.88 4.86
CA ASP A 93 14.09 -12.51 3.84
C ASP A 93 14.78 -11.79 2.68
N TYR A 94 15.74 -10.91 2.97
CA TYR A 94 16.51 -10.22 1.93
C TYR A 94 17.37 -11.19 1.13
N THR A 95 18.03 -12.15 1.78
CA THR A 95 18.76 -13.22 1.09
C THR A 95 17.85 -13.93 0.10
N PHE A 96 16.67 -14.35 0.56
CA PHE A 96 15.70 -15.02 -0.32
C PHE A 96 15.26 -14.12 -1.48
N ILE A 97 14.83 -12.88 -1.21
CA ILE A 97 14.27 -12.00 -2.24
C ILE A 97 15.33 -11.62 -3.27
N LEU A 98 16.53 -11.25 -2.85
CA LEU A 98 17.61 -10.83 -3.74
C LEU A 98 18.05 -11.97 -4.67
N ASN A 99 18.25 -13.18 -4.13
CA ASN A 99 18.63 -14.36 -4.92
C ASN A 99 17.47 -14.86 -5.82
N HIS A 100 16.23 -14.89 -5.31
CA HIS A 100 15.07 -15.32 -6.08
C HIS A 100 14.73 -14.36 -7.22
N SER A 101 14.84 -13.04 -6.98
CA SER A 101 14.65 -12.03 -8.02
C SER A 101 15.78 -12.00 -9.03
N GLU A 102 16.95 -12.56 -8.71
CA GLU A 102 18.18 -12.44 -9.49
C GLU A 102 18.64 -10.99 -9.59
N SER A 103 18.56 -10.25 -8.48
CA SER A 103 18.97 -8.85 -8.44
C SER A 103 20.49 -8.74 -8.65
N LYS A 104 20.90 -7.90 -9.61
CA LYS A 104 22.29 -7.70 -10.01
C LYS A 104 22.98 -6.57 -9.24
N VAL A 105 22.23 -5.51 -8.97
CA VAL A 105 22.68 -4.34 -8.20
C VAL A 105 21.74 -4.11 -7.04
N LEU A 106 22.29 -3.77 -5.87
CA LEU A 106 21.54 -3.41 -4.68
C LEU A 106 21.90 -1.99 -4.23
N PHE A 107 20.93 -1.10 -4.22
CA PHE A 107 21.02 0.19 -3.55
C PHE A 107 20.48 0.09 -2.14
N VAL A 108 21.22 0.61 -1.15
CA VAL A 108 20.85 0.50 0.26
C VAL A 108 20.97 1.85 0.94
N ASP A 109 19.96 2.25 1.71
CA ASP A 109 20.10 3.38 2.63
C ASP A 109 21.05 3.01 3.80
N GLN A 110 21.92 3.93 4.19
CA GLN A 110 22.91 3.69 5.26
C GLN A 110 22.28 3.17 6.56
N GLU A 111 21.11 3.69 6.95
CA GLU A 111 20.41 3.24 8.17
C GLU A 111 20.00 1.75 8.09
N LEU A 112 19.82 1.21 6.89
CA LEU A 112 19.37 -0.16 6.63
C LEU A 112 20.53 -1.11 6.26
N PHE A 113 21.73 -0.58 6.02
CA PHE A 113 22.89 -1.40 5.67
C PHE A 113 23.20 -2.51 6.70
N PRO A 114 23.07 -2.28 8.03
CA PRO A 114 23.26 -3.33 9.04
C PRO A 114 22.35 -4.56 8.88
N LEU A 115 21.25 -4.46 8.13
CA LEU A 115 20.36 -5.60 7.81
C LEU A 115 20.88 -6.44 6.65
N VAL A 116 21.77 -5.87 5.81
CA VAL A 116 22.35 -6.52 4.63
C VAL A 116 23.76 -7.03 4.91
N GLU A 117 24.53 -6.32 5.74
CA GLU A 117 25.91 -6.66 6.06
C GLU A 117 26.11 -8.12 6.48
N PRO A 118 25.25 -8.72 7.35
CA PRO A 118 25.41 -10.11 7.78
C PRO A 118 25.19 -11.16 6.69
N ILE A 119 24.56 -10.77 5.56
CA ILE A 119 24.16 -11.70 4.48
C ILE A 119 24.95 -11.51 3.19
N LEU A 120 25.98 -10.65 3.18
CA LEU A 120 26.74 -10.32 1.97
C LEU A 120 27.28 -11.57 1.26
N ASP A 121 27.81 -12.52 2.01
CA ASP A 121 28.38 -13.78 1.49
C ASP A 121 27.31 -14.74 0.94
N ASP A 122 26.04 -14.55 1.32
CA ASP A 122 24.90 -15.37 0.89
C ASP A 122 24.22 -14.83 -0.37
N LEU A 123 24.61 -13.64 -0.86
CA LEU A 123 24.05 -13.01 -2.05
C LEU A 123 24.74 -13.53 -3.30
N THR A 124 24.08 -14.46 -3.99
CA THR A 124 24.69 -15.18 -5.13
C THR A 124 24.57 -14.45 -6.47
N THR A 125 23.69 -13.44 -6.58
CA THR A 125 23.43 -12.73 -7.84
C THR A 125 23.80 -11.25 -7.78
N VAL A 126 23.96 -10.68 -6.58
CA VAL A 126 24.29 -9.26 -6.41
C VAL A 126 25.78 -9.04 -6.67
N GLU A 127 26.08 -8.31 -7.75
CA GLU A 127 27.46 -8.02 -8.18
C GLU A 127 27.97 -6.70 -7.58
N LYS A 128 27.07 -5.76 -7.28
CA LYS A 128 27.41 -4.43 -6.76
C LYS A 128 26.42 -3.95 -5.71
N ILE A 129 26.96 -3.37 -4.64
CA ILE A 129 26.18 -2.70 -3.58
C ILE A 129 26.61 -1.23 -3.54
N ILE A 130 25.61 -0.33 -3.56
CA ILE A 130 25.80 1.12 -3.52
C ILE A 130 24.99 1.66 -2.35
N VAL A 131 25.62 2.44 -1.47
CA VAL A 131 24.99 2.96 -0.26
C VAL A 131 24.73 4.45 -0.41
N HIS A 132 23.48 4.87 -0.21
CA HIS A 132 23.09 6.27 -0.20
C HIS A 132 22.90 6.83 1.21
N ASN A 133 22.91 8.16 1.33
CA ASN A 133 22.88 8.89 2.61
C ASN A 133 24.04 8.53 3.55
N CYS A 134 25.21 8.21 2.99
CA CYS A 134 26.38 7.77 3.71
C CYS A 134 27.31 8.94 4.03
N SER A 135 27.58 9.20 5.32
CA SER A 135 28.47 10.25 5.79
C SER A 135 29.91 9.77 6.04
N ASN A 136 30.12 8.46 6.31
CA ASN A 136 31.42 7.88 6.60
C ASN A 136 31.60 6.59 5.80
N LEU A 137 32.63 6.55 4.95
CA LEU A 137 32.91 5.44 4.04
C LEU A 137 34.02 4.54 4.62
N SER A 138 33.78 3.24 4.64
CA SER A 138 34.85 2.26 4.55
C SER A 138 35.27 2.12 3.07
N GLU A 139 36.50 1.76 2.78
CA GLU A 139 37.01 1.59 1.41
C GLU A 139 36.21 0.59 0.55
N GLN A 140 35.39 -0.24 1.20
CA GLN A 140 34.57 -1.28 0.56
C GLN A 140 33.16 -0.81 0.14
N ILE A 141 32.72 0.37 0.60
CA ILE A 141 31.36 0.89 0.33
C ILE A 141 31.43 1.98 -0.75
N THR A 142 30.65 1.79 -1.81
CA THR A 142 30.46 2.80 -2.85
C THR A 142 29.37 3.78 -2.42
N ASN A 143 29.74 5.07 -2.23
CA ASN A 143 28.78 6.13 -1.92
C ASN A 143 27.99 6.54 -3.17
N TYR A 144 26.66 6.61 -3.04
CA TYR A 144 25.76 6.93 -4.14
C TYR A 144 26.04 8.27 -4.80
N ASP A 145 26.09 9.37 -4.05
CA ASP A 145 26.25 10.71 -4.63
C ASP A 145 27.63 10.89 -5.31
N GLN A 146 28.69 10.32 -4.72
CA GLN A 146 30.02 10.32 -5.32
C GLN A 146 30.08 9.47 -6.60
N TRP A 147 29.46 8.30 -6.57
CA TRP A 147 29.37 7.42 -7.74
C TRP A 147 28.53 8.07 -8.84
N LEU A 148 27.37 8.60 -8.49
CA LEU A 148 26.46 9.25 -9.43
C LEU A 148 27.12 10.43 -10.14
N SER A 149 27.91 11.26 -9.41
CA SER A 149 28.56 12.45 -9.94
C SER A 149 29.61 12.18 -11.02
N GLN A 150 30.03 10.94 -11.22
CA GLN A 150 30.99 10.53 -12.26
C GLN A 150 30.35 10.41 -13.64
N TYR A 151 29.02 10.40 -13.73
CA TYR A 151 28.29 10.14 -14.96
C TYR A 151 27.67 11.41 -15.54
N SER A 152 27.44 11.39 -16.88
CA SER A 152 26.85 12.51 -17.61
C SER A 152 25.40 12.77 -17.17
N LYS A 153 25.06 14.06 -17.13
CA LYS A 153 23.70 14.56 -16.93
C LYS A 153 22.91 14.68 -18.24
N ASP A 154 23.59 14.54 -19.39
CA ASP A 154 22.97 14.62 -20.70
C ASP A 154 21.88 13.56 -20.87
N GLU A 155 20.97 13.78 -21.81
CA GLU A 155 19.90 12.85 -22.12
C GLU A 155 20.42 11.43 -22.35
N PHE A 156 19.86 10.47 -21.62
CA PHE A 156 20.23 9.06 -21.75
C PHE A 156 19.54 8.44 -22.95
N GLN A 157 20.31 7.78 -23.82
CA GLN A 157 19.72 6.99 -24.91
C GLN A 157 19.08 5.72 -24.37
N ARG A 158 17.76 5.74 -24.24
CA ARG A 158 16.96 4.66 -23.67
C ARG A 158 16.99 3.39 -24.51
N ALA A 159 16.81 2.27 -23.85
CA ALA A 159 16.52 1.00 -24.50
C ALA A 159 15.18 1.07 -25.28
N LEU A 160 15.04 0.26 -26.33
CA LEU A 160 13.74 0.07 -26.97
C LEU A 160 12.84 -0.73 -26.02
N LEU A 161 11.82 -0.07 -25.46
CA LEU A 161 10.89 -0.64 -24.50
C LEU A 161 9.58 -1.04 -25.15
N ASP A 162 9.02 -2.15 -24.66
CA ASP A 162 7.65 -2.57 -24.92
C ASP A 162 6.78 -2.29 -23.69
N GLU A 163 5.53 -1.93 -23.87
CA GLU A 163 4.63 -1.67 -22.74
C GLU A 163 4.36 -2.91 -21.87
N GLU A 164 4.58 -4.12 -22.40
CA GLU A 164 4.48 -5.40 -21.70
C GLU A 164 5.80 -5.82 -21.02
N ASP A 165 6.88 -5.05 -21.16
CA ASP A 165 8.09 -5.25 -20.37
C ASP A 165 7.77 -5.07 -18.88
N VAL A 166 8.34 -5.95 -18.03
CA VAL A 166 8.19 -5.85 -16.58
C VAL A 166 8.97 -4.64 -16.08
N ALA A 167 8.28 -3.70 -15.47
CA ALA A 167 8.90 -2.51 -14.86
C ALA A 167 9.25 -2.73 -13.38
N CYS A 168 8.37 -3.43 -12.64
CA CYS A 168 8.56 -3.65 -11.21
C CYS A 168 8.31 -5.10 -10.85
N LEU A 169 9.11 -5.59 -9.88
CA LEU A 169 8.93 -6.88 -9.24
C LEU A 169 8.77 -6.64 -7.73
N LEU A 170 7.57 -6.86 -7.21
CA LEU A 170 7.19 -6.51 -5.84
C LEU A 170 6.86 -7.74 -5.03
N TYR A 171 7.57 -7.94 -3.94
CA TYR A 171 7.38 -9.12 -3.09
C TYR A 171 6.29 -8.89 -2.05
N THR A 172 5.30 -9.78 -2.05
CA THR A 172 4.22 -9.81 -1.05
C THR A 172 4.46 -10.94 -0.06
N SER A 173 4.17 -10.70 1.23
CA SER A 173 4.17 -11.76 2.23
C SER A 173 3.07 -12.76 1.89
N GLY A 174 3.46 -13.91 1.35
CA GLY A 174 2.56 -15.04 1.16
C GLY A 174 2.03 -15.53 2.51
N THR A 175 0.78 -15.98 2.55
CA THR A 175 0.17 -16.51 3.79
C THR A 175 0.64 -17.94 4.11
N THR A 176 1.34 -18.58 3.19
CA THR A 176 1.70 -20.00 3.23
C THR A 176 3.10 -20.24 2.64
N GLY A 177 4.15 -19.58 3.14
CA GLY A 177 5.51 -19.85 2.68
C GLY A 177 6.30 -18.61 2.27
N ASN A 178 7.27 -18.78 1.37
CA ASN A 178 8.13 -17.70 0.89
C ASN A 178 7.34 -16.57 0.18
N PRO A 179 7.82 -15.32 0.25
CA PRO A 179 7.21 -14.20 -0.45
C PRO A 179 7.10 -14.44 -1.96
N LYS A 180 6.00 -13.99 -2.57
CA LYS A 180 5.77 -14.09 -4.02
C LYS A 180 6.12 -12.77 -4.70
N GLY A 181 6.89 -12.83 -5.78
CA GLY A 181 7.23 -11.66 -6.60
C GLY A 181 6.14 -11.36 -7.62
N VAL A 182 5.42 -10.27 -7.46
CA VAL A 182 4.39 -9.79 -8.38
C VAL A 182 5.04 -9.00 -9.51
N MET A 183 4.83 -9.40 -10.76
CA MET A 183 5.36 -8.72 -11.95
C MET A 183 4.37 -7.67 -12.46
N LEU A 184 4.75 -6.38 -12.40
CA LEU A 184 3.99 -5.27 -12.97
C LEU A 184 4.70 -4.70 -14.18
N THR A 185 3.99 -4.61 -15.32
CA THR A 185 4.52 -4.07 -16.58
C THR A 185 4.46 -2.54 -16.62
N HIS A 186 5.11 -1.92 -17.59
CA HIS A 186 4.94 -0.50 -17.89
C HIS A 186 3.48 -0.18 -18.15
N ARG A 187 2.78 -0.99 -18.95
CA ARG A 187 1.35 -0.86 -19.24
C ARG A 187 0.49 -0.87 -17.98
N ASN A 188 0.75 -1.80 -17.05
CA ASN A 188 0.01 -1.87 -15.79
C ASN A 188 0.12 -0.56 -15.01
N ASN A 189 1.37 -0.09 -14.79
CA ASN A 189 1.64 1.13 -14.02
C ASN A 189 1.13 2.40 -14.75
N TYR A 190 1.27 2.48 -16.07
CA TYR A 190 0.83 3.63 -16.85
C TYR A 190 -0.69 3.81 -16.79
N LEU A 191 -1.45 2.77 -17.11
CA LEU A 191 -2.92 2.83 -17.11
C LEU A 191 -3.49 2.96 -15.71
N HIS A 192 -2.85 2.36 -14.70
CA HIS A 192 -3.17 2.62 -13.31
C HIS A 192 -2.97 4.11 -12.96
N ALA A 193 -1.83 4.71 -13.33
CA ALA A 193 -1.56 6.12 -13.08
C ALA A 193 -2.61 7.03 -13.70
N MET A 194 -3.01 6.78 -14.96
CA MET A 194 -4.08 7.55 -15.63
C MET A 194 -5.43 7.44 -14.90
N SER A 195 -5.79 6.24 -14.45
CA SER A 195 -7.01 6.02 -13.68
C SER A 195 -6.95 6.70 -12.30
N ALA A 196 -5.83 6.57 -11.60
CA ALA A 196 -5.60 7.18 -10.29
C ALA A 196 -5.66 8.70 -10.34
N MET A 197 -5.01 9.34 -11.34
CA MET A 197 -5.09 10.79 -11.56
C MET A 197 -6.54 11.29 -11.59
N HIS A 198 -7.40 10.59 -12.32
CA HIS A 198 -8.82 10.97 -12.43
C HIS A 198 -9.56 10.80 -11.10
N HIS A 199 -9.45 9.63 -10.47
CA HIS A 199 -10.25 9.29 -9.29
C HIS A 199 -9.75 9.95 -8.00
N ILE A 200 -8.45 10.19 -7.88
CA ILE A 200 -7.84 10.91 -6.74
C ILE A 200 -7.90 12.43 -6.96
N ARG A 201 -8.11 12.89 -8.22
CA ARG A 201 -8.10 14.31 -8.64
C ARG A 201 -6.75 14.95 -8.36
N VAL A 202 -5.72 14.45 -9.04
CA VAL A 202 -4.37 14.97 -8.91
C VAL A 202 -4.21 16.23 -9.76
N TYR A 203 -3.63 17.28 -9.16
CA TYR A 203 -3.39 18.58 -9.78
C TYR A 203 -1.89 18.91 -9.73
N ASP A 204 -1.46 19.84 -10.59
CA ASP A 204 -0.08 20.33 -10.58
C ASP A 204 0.23 21.21 -9.35
N GLU A 205 -0.79 21.82 -8.72
CA GLU A 205 -0.64 22.56 -7.46
C GLU A 205 -0.50 21.64 -6.24
N ASP A 206 -0.68 20.32 -6.41
CA ASP A 206 -0.56 19.41 -5.27
C ASP A 206 0.86 19.35 -4.71
N THR A 207 0.90 19.24 -3.39
CA THR A 207 2.09 18.84 -2.63
C THR A 207 1.78 17.52 -1.94
N LEU A 208 2.37 16.45 -2.42
CA LEU A 208 2.24 15.10 -1.85
C LEU A 208 3.22 14.90 -0.71
N LEU A 209 2.76 14.48 0.47
CA LEU A 209 3.64 13.90 1.50
C LEU A 209 3.65 12.37 1.36
N HIS A 210 4.82 11.80 1.07
CA HIS A 210 5.02 10.35 0.96
C HIS A 210 5.02 9.67 2.32
N ILE A 211 3.84 9.51 2.95
CA ILE A 211 3.67 8.74 4.19
C ILE A 211 3.66 7.25 3.87
N LEU A 212 2.95 6.84 2.82
CA LEU A 212 2.94 5.46 2.36
C LEU A 212 4.31 5.07 1.81
N PRO A 213 4.90 3.93 2.25
CA PRO A 213 6.20 3.52 1.73
C PRO A 213 6.19 3.26 0.22
N MET A 214 7.16 3.84 -0.51
CA MET A 214 7.31 3.62 -1.94
C MET A 214 7.63 2.18 -2.30
N PHE A 215 8.27 1.40 -1.42
CA PHE A 215 8.49 -0.03 -1.64
C PHE A 215 7.19 -0.85 -1.61
N HIS A 216 6.12 -0.33 -0.99
CA HIS A 216 4.83 -1.02 -0.95
C HIS A 216 3.98 -0.65 -2.16
N VAL A 217 3.94 -1.53 -3.14
CA VAL A 217 3.21 -1.36 -4.41
C VAL A 217 3.51 -0.01 -5.07
N ASN A 218 4.81 0.33 -5.16
CA ASN A 218 5.30 1.59 -5.71
C ASN A 218 4.61 2.82 -5.08
N GLY A 219 4.38 2.81 -3.75
CA GLY A 219 3.64 3.88 -3.08
C GLY A 219 2.22 4.07 -3.61
N TRP A 220 1.55 2.97 -4.02
CA TRP A 220 0.29 2.94 -4.78
C TRP A 220 0.37 3.67 -6.11
N GLY A 221 1.56 3.68 -6.74
CA GLY A 221 1.82 4.35 -8.02
C GLY A 221 1.98 5.87 -7.92
N SER A 222 1.95 6.43 -6.70
CA SER A 222 2.08 7.88 -6.48
C SER A 222 3.33 8.50 -7.12
N PRO A 223 4.53 7.87 -7.11
CA PRO A 223 5.71 8.38 -7.82
C PRO A 223 5.46 8.64 -9.31
N PHE A 224 4.51 7.95 -9.92
CA PHE A 224 4.23 8.05 -11.35
C PHE A 224 3.22 9.15 -11.65
N TYR A 225 2.04 9.11 -11.05
CA TYR A 225 0.98 10.04 -11.42
C TYR A 225 1.12 11.44 -10.80
N TYR A 226 1.84 11.62 -9.67
CA TYR A 226 2.18 12.96 -9.19
C TYR A 226 3.31 13.58 -10.02
N THR A 227 4.31 12.80 -10.42
CA THR A 227 5.32 13.25 -11.40
C THR A 227 4.67 13.65 -12.72
N ALA A 228 3.77 12.82 -13.27
CA ALA A 228 3.08 13.12 -14.52
C ALA A 228 2.35 14.48 -14.52
N ASN A 229 1.84 14.90 -13.37
CA ASN A 229 1.13 16.18 -13.20
C ASN A 229 2.03 17.33 -12.72
N GLY A 230 3.32 17.12 -12.49
CA GLY A 230 4.21 18.17 -12.03
C GLY A 230 3.96 18.60 -10.59
N ALA A 231 3.41 17.72 -9.75
CA ALA A 231 3.19 17.96 -8.32
C ALA A 231 4.50 17.96 -7.53
N THR A 232 4.57 18.70 -6.44
CA THR A 232 5.72 18.63 -5.51
C THR A 232 5.60 17.40 -4.62
N GLN A 233 6.69 16.66 -4.44
CA GLN A 233 6.74 15.43 -3.65
C GLN A 233 7.66 15.60 -2.44
N VAL A 234 7.10 15.55 -1.24
CA VAL A 234 7.84 15.66 0.03
C VAL A 234 8.11 14.27 0.58
N MET A 235 9.37 13.96 0.80
CA MET A 235 9.78 12.65 1.32
C MET A 235 9.62 12.59 2.84
N LEU A 236 9.25 11.40 3.34
CA LEU A 236 9.12 11.12 4.76
C LEU A 236 9.82 9.80 5.09
N ARG A 237 10.94 9.87 5.79
CA ARG A 237 11.74 8.69 6.16
C ARG A 237 11.11 7.87 7.29
N LYS A 238 10.50 8.53 8.28
CA LYS A 238 9.90 7.89 9.48
C LYS A 238 8.49 8.40 9.71
N VAL A 239 7.55 7.48 9.87
CA VAL A 239 6.15 7.79 10.14
C VAL A 239 5.99 8.10 11.64
N GLN A 240 6.00 9.39 11.98
CA GLN A 240 5.80 9.92 13.33
C GLN A 240 4.81 11.08 13.24
N PRO A 241 3.75 11.13 14.06
CA PRO A 241 2.71 12.16 13.97
C PRO A 241 3.26 13.60 14.02
N GLU A 242 4.19 13.88 14.93
CA GLU A 242 4.81 15.20 15.09
C GLU A 242 5.49 15.65 13.79
N VAL A 243 6.30 14.77 13.19
CA VAL A 243 7.05 15.05 11.95
C VAL A 243 6.09 15.23 10.78
N ILE A 244 5.02 14.44 10.73
CA ILE A 244 3.99 14.56 9.69
C ILE A 244 3.31 15.92 9.77
N PHE A 245 2.85 16.36 10.96
CA PHE A 245 2.22 17.66 11.15
C PHE A 245 3.19 18.82 10.86
N GLU A 246 4.45 18.71 11.28
CA GLU A 246 5.48 19.70 10.95
C GLU A 246 5.64 19.85 9.42
N LYS A 247 5.78 18.72 8.70
CA LYS A 247 5.94 18.75 7.23
C LYS A 247 4.68 19.25 6.53
N ILE A 248 3.48 18.92 7.01
CA ILE A 248 2.21 19.43 6.48
C ILE A 248 2.20 20.97 6.52
N GLN A 249 2.51 21.56 7.66
CA GLN A 249 2.53 23.01 7.82
C GLN A 249 3.67 23.67 7.02
N LYS A 250 4.87 23.12 7.13
CA LYS A 250 6.08 23.69 6.53
C LYS A 250 6.02 23.73 5.00
N TYR A 251 5.48 22.68 4.38
CA TYR A 251 5.52 22.51 2.93
C TYR A 251 4.16 22.71 2.24
N GLY A 252 3.12 23.03 3.00
CA GLY A 252 1.78 23.24 2.43
C GLY A 252 1.22 21.95 1.79
N VAL A 253 1.36 20.82 2.47
CA VAL A 253 0.90 19.52 1.96
C VAL A 253 -0.60 19.53 1.68
N THR A 254 -1.00 19.12 0.48
CA THR A 254 -2.41 19.08 0.03
C THR A 254 -2.97 17.65 -0.05
N VAL A 255 -2.06 16.66 -0.09
CA VAL A 255 -2.48 15.26 -0.22
C VAL A 255 -1.48 14.31 0.44
N ALA A 256 -2.01 13.23 1.03
CA ALA A 256 -1.21 12.13 1.55
C ALA A 256 -1.95 10.79 1.38
N HIS A 257 -1.17 9.72 1.19
CA HIS A 257 -1.67 8.35 1.14
C HIS A 257 -1.22 7.61 2.38
N MET A 258 -2.12 6.89 3.03
CA MET A 258 -1.76 6.16 4.24
C MET A 258 -2.74 5.04 4.60
N ALA A 259 -2.32 4.18 5.52
CA ALA A 259 -3.20 3.19 6.13
C ALA A 259 -4.08 3.82 7.22
N PRO A 260 -5.25 3.25 7.54
CA PRO A 260 -6.12 3.72 8.62
C PRO A 260 -5.41 3.83 9.98
N THR A 261 -4.47 2.93 10.28
CA THR A 261 -3.70 2.96 11.54
C THR A 261 -2.83 4.19 11.69
N VAL A 262 -2.21 4.66 10.60
CA VAL A 262 -1.44 5.91 10.60
C VAL A 262 -2.37 7.11 10.81
N LEU A 263 -3.49 7.15 10.08
CA LEU A 263 -4.46 8.22 10.22
C LEU A 263 -5.08 8.26 11.63
N ASN A 264 -5.32 7.10 12.26
CA ASN A 264 -5.76 7.04 13.65
C ASN A 264 -4.73 7.65 14.61
N ALA A 265 -3.44 7.34 14.42
CA ALA A 265 -2.38 7.95 15.23
C ALA A 265 -2.32 9.48 15.05
N LEU A 266 -2.58 9.99 13.85
CA LEU A 266 -2.67 11.43 13.59
C LEU A 266 -3.88 12.07 14.30
N LEU A 267 -5.04 11.42 14.27
CA LEU A 267 -6.23 11.87 15.01
C LEU A 267 -5.97 11.95 16.52
N GLU A 268 -5.35 10.91 17.09
CA GLU A 268 -5.03 10.88 18.52
C GLU A 268 -4.03 12.00 18.88
N TYR A 269 -2.97 12.18 18.08
CA TYR A 269 -2.00 13.24 18.27
C TYR A 269 -2.66 14.64 18.20
N HIS A 270 -3.54 14.85 17.22
CA HIS A 270 -4.32 16.09 17.08
C HIS A 270 -5.17 16.37 18.32
N ASN A 271 -5.90 15.37 18.82
CA ASN A 271 -6.75 15.50 20.01
C ASN A 271 -5.96 15.84 21.27
N GLN A 272 -4.76 15.28 21.43
CA GLN A 272 -3.90 15.52 22.59
C GLN A 272 -3.21 16.88 22.56
N ASN A 273 -2.81 17.35 21.38
CA ASN A 273 -1.94 18.52 21.24
C ASN A 273 -2.67 19.78 20.71
N GLY A 274 -3.94 19.67 20.31
CA GLY A 274 -4.72 20.79 19.77
C GLY A 274 -4.12 21.41 18.51
N SER A 275 -3.44 20.61 17.68
CA SER A 275 -2.76 21.07 16.48
C SER A 275 -3.77 21.66 15.49
N LYS A 276 -3.79 22.99 15.31
CA LYS A 276 -4.61 23.62 14.28
C LYS A 276 -3.98 23.34 12.91
N ILE A 277 -4.68 22.59 12.07
CA ILE A 277 -4.34 22.43 10.68
C ILE A 277 -5.32 23.27 9.88
N GLU A 278 -4.84 24.35 9.29
CA GLU A 278 -5.67 25.24 8.46
C GLU A 278 -5.79 24.74 7.01
N GLN A 279 -5.11 23.65 6.67
CA GLN A 279 -5.01 23.15 5.29
C GLN A 279 -6.06 22.09 4.99
N ASN A 280 -6.82 22.32 3.92
CA ASN A 280 -7.69 21.30 3.33
C ASN A 280 -6.84 20.25 2.63
N MET A 281 -6.68 19.11 3.25
CA MET A 281 -5.97 17.97 2.67
C MET A 281 -6.92 16.92 2.11
N ARG A 282 -6.47 16.19 1.09
CA ARG A 282 -7.06 14.92 0.69
C ARG A 282 -6.25 13.78 1.28
N VAL A 283 -6.90 12.91 2.03
CA VAL A 283 -6.27 11.68 2.54
C VAL A 283 -6.82 10.48 1.80
N VAL A 284 -5.92 9.77 1.11
CA VAL A 284 -6.27 8.57 0.34
C VAL A 284 -5.95 7.36 1.21
N ILE A 285 -6.98 6.58 1.51
CA ILE A 285 -6.92 5.50 2.50
C ILE A 285 -7.20 4.16 1.85
N ALA A 286 -6.38 3.17 2.16
CA ALA A 286 -6.59 1.77 1.79
C ALA A 286 -5.91 0.82 2.80
N GLY A 287 -6.12 -0.48 2.62
CA GLY A 287 -5.51 -1.55 3.44
C GLY A 287 -6.48 -2.20 4.41
N SER A 288 -7.50 -1.50 4.89
CA SER A 288 -8.65 -2.05 5.59
C SER A 288 -9.86 -1.14 5.40
N ALA A 289 -11.06 -1.68 5.64
CA ALA A 289 -12.29 -0.88 5.63
C ALA A 289 -12.42 -0.16 6.98
N PRO A 290 -12.43 1.18 7.01
CA PRO A 290 -12.64 1.92 8.25
C PRO A 290 -14.13 1.96 8.62
N PRO A 291 -14.49 2.07 9.91
CA PRO A 291 -15.87 2.33 10.28
C PRO A 291 -16.32 3.74 9.88
N PRO A 292 -17.63 3.97 9.61
CA PRO A 292 -18.14 5.30 9.25
C PRO A 292 -17.82 6.41 10.26
N ALA A 293 -17.82 6.09 11.55
CA ALA A 293 -17.46 7.02 12.62
C ALA A 293 -16.01 7.53 12.50
N PHE A 294 -15.10 6.69 11.98
CA PHE A 294 -13.72 7.11 11.71
C PHE A 294 -13.65 8.11 10.56
N VAL A 295 -14.45 7.91 9.50
CA VAL A 295 -14.55 8.86 8.38
C VAL A 295 -15.08 10.21 8.87
N ALA A 296 -16.11 10.19 9.73
CA ALA A 296 -16.67 11.39 10.35
C ALA A 296 -15.60 12.18 11.10
N ARG A 297 -14.84 11.52 11.98
CA ARG A 297 -13.76 12.16 12.74
C ARG A 297 -12.70 12.82 11.84
N VAL A 298 -12.30 12.16 10.75
CA VAL A 298 -11.32 12.74 9.81
C VAL A 298 -11.85 14.02 9.16
N GLU A 299 -13.11 14.03 8.75
CA GLU A 299 -13.70 15.19 8.06
C GLU A 299 -14.14 16.31 9.02
N GLU A 300 -14.55 15.96 10.23
CA GLU A 300 -15.05 16.95 11.22
C GLU A 300 -13.94 17.51 12.12
N ASP A 301 -13.03 16.64 12.63
CA ASP A 301 -11.97 17.06 13.55
C ASP A 301 -10.77 17.65 12.79
N LEU A 302 -10.34 17.03 11.68
CA LEU A 302 -9.18 17.48 10.89
C LEU A 302 -9.56 18.37 9.70
N GLY A 303 -10.82 18.39 9.26
CA GLY A 303 -11.25 19.12 8.08
C GLY A 303 -10.71 18.54 6.75
N TRP A 304 -10.25 17.29 6.73
CA TRP A 304 -9.63 16.67 5.56
C TRP A 304 -10.64 15.89 4.71
N GLU A 305 -10.53 15.95 3.38
CA GLU A 305 -11.33 15.13 2.49
C GLU A 305 -10.89 13.67 2.58
N PHE A 306 -11.79 12.78 3.02
CA PHE A 306 -11.52 11.35 3.10
C PHE A 306 -11.86 10.66 1.77
N VAL A 307 -10.90 9.91 1.22
CA VAL A 307 -11.03 9.15 -0.03
C VAL A 307 -10.64 7.70 0.21
N GLN A 308 -11.62 6.80 0.32
CA GLN A 308 -11.36 5.37 0.39
C GLN A 308 -11.09 4.82 -1.01
N VAL A 309 -10.06 3.99 -1.12
CA VAL A 309 -9.74 3.20 -2.30
C VAL A 309 -9.45 1.76 -1.90
N TYR A 310 -9.62 0.83 -2.84
CA TYR A 310 -9.33 -0.58 -2.58
C TYR A 310 -8.57 -1.19 -3.75
N GLY A 311 -7.69 -2.12 -3.42
CA GLY A 311 -6.89 -2.90 -4.36
C GLY A 311 -5.83 -3.73 -3.65
N MET A 312 -4.96 -4.35 -4.44
CA MET A 312 -3.91 -5.23 -3.97
C MET A 312 -2.69 -5.13 -4.90
N THR A 313 -1.54 -5.66 -4.48
CA THR A 313 -0.31 -5.60 -5.29
C THR A 313 -0.52 -6.14 -6.70
N GLU A 314 -1.29 -7.20 -6.81
CA GLU A 314 -1.62 -7.88 -8.06
C GLU A 314 -2.53 -7.07 -9.00
N THR A 315 -2.94 -5.86 -8.60
CA THR A 315 -3.80 -4.96 -9.40
C THR A 315 -3.20 -3.56 -9.62
N SER A 316 -1.93 -3.32 -9.28
CA SER A 316 -1.08 -2.13 -9.52
C SER A 316 -1.37 -0.82 -8.75
N PRO A 317 -1.96 -0.66 -7.59
CA PRO A 317 -2.83 -1.60 -6.91
C PRO A 317 -4.33 -1.29 -7.03
N LEU A 318 -4.74 -0.01 -7.28
CA LEU A 318 -6.09 0.48 -7.03
C LEU A 318 -7.04 0.15 -8.19
N PHE A 319 -8.21 -0.38 -7.88
CA PHE A 319 -9.24 -0.63 -8.89
C PHE A 319 -10.67 -0.28 -8.46
N THR A 320 -10.90 0.12 -7.19
CA THR A 320 -12.15 0.74 -6.75
C THR A 320 -11.90 2.00 -5.93
N THR A 321 -12.90 2.87 -5.87
CA THR A 321 -12.91 4.09 -5.07
C THR A 321 -14.31 4.35 -4.51
N SER A 322 -14.37 4.95 -3.33
CA SER A 322 -15.62 5.28 -2.66
C SER A 322 -15.91 6.78 -2.63
N ARG A 323 -15.55 7.49 -3.71
CA ARG A 323 -15.89 8.90 -3.81
C ARG A 323 -17.41 9.11 -3.90
N ILE A 324 -17.88 10.15 -3.21
CA ILE A 324 -19.28 10.58 -3.28
C ILE A 324 -19.56 11.15 -4.67
N ARG A 325 -20.59 10.62 -5.33
CA ARG A 325 -21.10 11.13 -6.62
C ARG A 325 -21.90 12.41 -6.41
N SER A 326 -22.07 13.21 -7.48
CA SER A 326 -22.73 14.54 -7.38
C SER A 326 -24.13 14.47 -6.78
N GLU A 327 -24.92 13.48 -7.14
CA GLU A 327 -26.27 13.28 -6.64
C GLU A 327 -26.33 12.86 -5.16
N GLN A 328 -25.22 12.33 -4.63
CA GLN A 328 -25.11 11.88 -3.24
C GLN A 328 -24.66 12.99 -2.28
N LYS A 329 -24.19 14.13 -2.79
CA LYS A 329 -23.74 15.26 -1.97
C LYS A 329 -24.87 15.90 -1.14
N THR A 330 -26.12 15.69 -1.56
CA THR A 330 -27.33 16.17 -0.86
C THR A 330 -27.80 15.21 0.24
N LEU A 331 -27.24 14.03 0.35
CA LEU A 331 -27.56 13.07 1.40
C LEU A 331 -27.08 13.59 2.76
N GLU A 332 -27.71 13.12 3.82
CA GLU A 332 -27.27 13.39 5.18
C GLU A 332 -25.80 12.94 5.39
N LYS A 333 -25.06 13.68 6.20
CA LYS A 333 -23.63 13.45 6.44
C LYS A 333 -23.32 12.02 6.85
N GLU A 334 -24.10 11.47 7.76
CA GLU A 334 -23.90 10.09 8.23
C GLU A 334 -24.02 9.08 7.08
N THR A 335 -24.97 9.28 6.17
CA THR A 335 -25.10 8.44 4.96
C THR A 335 -23.89 8.59 4.04
N GLN A 336 -23.37 9.82 3.87
CA GLN A 336 -22.16 10.05 3.11
C GLN A 336 -20.96 9.34 3.74
N TYR A 337 -20.80 9.36 5.07
CA TYR A 337 -19.72 8.66 5.79
C TYR A 337 -19.81 7.15 5.64
N ARG A 338 -21.04 6.58 5.69
CA ARG A 338 -21.26 5.15 5.39
C ARG A 338 -20.85 4.77 3.98
N LEU A 339 -21.15 5.60 2.99
CA LEU A 339 -20.73 5.36 1.61
C LEU A 339 -19.20 5.46 1.47
N LYS A 340 -18.58 6.47 2.06
CA LYS A 340 -17.13 6.69 2.02
C LYS A 340 -16.33 5.58 2.69
N ALA A 341 -16.90 4.91 3.68
CA ALA A 341 -16.27 3.80 4.40
C ALA A 341 -16.18 2.50 3.57
N LYS A 342 -17.00 2.36 2.52
CA LYS A 342 -17.02 1.17 1.66
C LYS A 342 -15.82 1.12 0.71
N ALA A 343 -15.53 -0.05 0.13
CA ALA A 343 -14.58 -0.18 -0.98
C ALA A 343 -15.06 0.58 -2.24
N GLY A 344 -16.36 0.84 -2.34
CA GLY A 344 -16.95 1.70 -3.35
C GLY A 344 -17.23 0.99 -4.67
N TYR A 345 -16.93 1.67 -5.77
CA TYR A 345 -17.24 1.22 -7.13
C TYR A 345 -15.98 1.18 -8.01
N ALA A 346 -16.08 0.47 -9.14
CA ALA A 346 -14.96 0.29 -10.06
C ALA A 346 -14.40 1.63 -10.58
N MET A 347 -13.08 1.75 -10.57
CA MET A 347 -12.35 2.84 -11.22
C MET A 347 -12.38 2.68 -12.74
N ILE A 348 -12.12 3.76 -13.50
CA ILE A 348 -12.03 3.73 -14.96
C ILE A 348 -10.96 2.71 -15.37
N GLY A 349 -11.33 1.84 -16.33
CA GLY A 349 -10.46 0.77 -16.84
C GLY A 349 -10.54 -0.54 -16.07
N ALA A 350 -11.24 -0.60 -14.94
CA ALA A 350 -11.46 -1.84 -14.18
C ALA A 350 -12.89 -2.38 -14.38
N LYS A 351 -13.00 -3.69 -14.54
CA LYS A 351 -14.26 -4.44 -14.43
C LYS A 351 -14.23 -5.21 -13.13
N VAL A 352 -15.20 -4.97 -12.26
CA VAL A 352 -15.28 -5.58 -10.94
C VAL A 352 -16.62 -6.29 -10.80
N LYS A 353 -16.60 -7.48 -10.24
CA LYS A 353 -17.78 -8.29 -9.90
C LYS A 353 -17.61 -8.85 -8.49
N VAL A 354 -18.72 -9.12 -7.86
CA VAL A 354 -18.78 -9.96 -6.67
C VAL A 354 -19.55 -11.22 -7.05
N ILE A 355 -18.90 -12.37 -6.94
CA ILE A 355 -19.45 -13.65 -7.42
C ILE A 355 -19.59 -14.65 -6.27
N ASN A 356 -20.64 -15.46 -6.34
CA ASN A 356 -20.84 -16.58 -5.43
C ASN A 356 -19.97 -17.81 -5.85
N ASP A 357 -20.04 -18.90 -5.10
CA ASP A 357 -19.26 -20.12 -5.38
C ASP A 357 -19.63 -20.78 -6.72
N ASP A 358 -20.81 -20.53 -7.28
CA ASP A 358 -21.21 -20.95 -8.62
C ASP A 358 -20.65 -20.04 -9.73
N GLY A 359 -19.88 -19.00 -9.40
CA GLY A 359 -19.35 -18.02 -10.35
C GLY A 359 -20.38 -17.01 -10.87
N LYS A 360 -21.59 -16.94 -10.28
CA LYS A 360 -22.63 -15.99 -10.64
C LYS A 360 -22.52 -14.72 -9.80
N GLU A 361 -22.82 -13.56 -10.42
CA GLU A 361 -22.86 -12.29 -9.69
C GLU A 361 -23.91 -12.33 -8.57
N VAL A 362 -23.55 -11.82 -7.40
CA VAL A 362 -24.46 -11.70 -6.25
C VAL A 362 -25.53 -10.64 -6.50
N ALA A 363 -26.67 -10.74 -5.82
CA ALA A 363 -27.70 -9.74 -5.89
C ALA A 363 -27.24 -8.41 -5.27
N LYS A 364 -27.56 -7.29 -5.90
CA LYS A 364 -27.25 -5.93 -5.42
C LYS A 364 -28.23 -5.50 -4.32
N ASN A 365 -28.16 -6.16 -3.18
CA ASN A 365 -29.08 -5.94 -2.05
C ASN A 365 -28.36 -5.70 -0.72
N GLY A 366 -27.02 -5.61 -0.73
CA GLY A 366 -26.19 -5.42 0.46
C GLY A 366 -26.15 -6.61 1.41
N LYS A 367 -26.65 -7.79 1.01
CA LYS A 367 -26.80 -8.95 1.89
C LYS A 367 -26.09 -10.19 1.39
N GLN A 368 -26.21 -10.48 0.09
CA GLN A 368 -25.58 -11.67 -0.47
C GLN A 368 -24.08 -11.48 -0.59
N VAL A 369 -23.32 -12.33 0.10
CA VAL A 369 -21.84 -12.31 0.12
C VAL A 369 -21.29 -13.12 -1.03
N GLY A 370 -20.20 -12.64 -1.66
CA GLY A 370 -19.42 -13.34 -2.66
C GLY A 370 -17.99 -12.85 -2.70
N GLU A 371 -17.16 -13.49 -3.52
CA GLU A 371 -15.76 -13.10 -3.73
C GLU A 371 -15.66 -11.94 -4.74
N ILE A 372 -14.85 -10.93 -4.41
CA ILE A 372 -14.50 -9.86 -5.37
C ILE A 372 -13.58 -10.45 -6.43
N VAL A 373 -13.95 -10.28 -7.70
CA VAL A 373 -13.09 -10.60 -8.84
C VAL A 373 -12.93 -9.38 -9.74
N THR A 374 -11.75 -9.19 -10.30
CA THR A 374 -11.47 -8.05 -11.16
C THR A 374 -10.77 -8.44 -12.45
N ARG A 375 -11.02 -7.66 -13.49
CA ARG A 375 -10.35 -7.73 -14.77
C ARG A 375 -10.03 -6.33 -15.26
N SER A 376 -8.75 -6.01 -15.38
CA SER A 376 -8.29 -4.69 -15.83
C SER A 376 -6.89 -4.79 -16.42
N ASN A 377 -6.47 -3.71 -17.11
CA ASN A 377 -5.08 -3.58 -17.56
C ASN A 377 -4.10 -3.32 -16.40
N GLY A 378 -4.58 -3.06 -15.17
CA GLY A 378 -3.78 -2.98 -13.96
C GLY A 378 -3.50 -4.34 -13.32
N VAL A 379 -4.11 -5.44 -13.79
CA VAL A 379 -3.83 -6.79 -13.27
C VAL A 379 -2.42 -7.21 -13.68
N MET A 380 -1.67 -7.73 -12.72
CA MET A 380 -0.28 -8.19 -12.89
C MET A 380 -0.08 -9.12 -14.09
N LYS A 381 1.13 -9.14 -14.62
CA LYS A 381 1.54 -10.15 -15.63
C LYS A 381 1.53 -11.58 -15.06
N GLY A 382 1.82 -11.72 -13.77
CA GLY A 382 1.85 -12.97 -13.03
C GLY A 382 2.83 -12.93 -11.87
N TYR A 383 3.01 -14.06 -11.20
CA TYR A 383 4.05 -14.20 -10.18
C TYR A 383 5.36 -14.68 -10.80
N TRP A 384 6.46 -14.03 -10.46
CA TRP A 384 7.80 -14.37 -10.90
C TRP A 384 8.16 -15.81 -10.53
N LYS A 385 8.55 -16.63 -11.52
CA LYS A 385 8.89 -18.05 -11.36
C LYS A 385 7.81 -18.89 -10.64
N ASN A 386 6.53 -18.51 -10.75
CA ASN A 386 5.44 -19.23 -10.10
C ASN A 386 4.16 -19.22 -10.95
N GLU A 387 4.16 -19.98 -12.03
CA GLU A 387 3.02 -20.10 -12.94
C GLU A 387 1.81 -20.77 -12.29
N VAL A 388 2.02 -21.73 -11.39
CA VAL A 388 0.93 -22.41 -10.67
C VAL A 388 0.14 -21.41 -9.85
N ALA A 389 0.80 -20.61 -9.01
CA ALA A 389 0.12 -19.59 -8.24
C ALA A 389 -0.54 -18.51 -9.13
N THR A 390 0.05 -18.22 -10.30
CA THR A 390 -0.55 -17.29 -11.27
C THR A 390 -1.87 -17.84 -11.80
N MET A 391 -1.91 -19.10 -12.21
CA MET A 391 -3.12 -19.76 -12.71
C MET A 391 -4.19 -19.94 -11.63
N GLU A 392 -3.79 -20.16 -10.38
CA GLU A 392 -4.72 -20.22 -9.24
C GLU A 392 -5.35 -18.85 -8.93
N THR A 393 -4.59 -17.77 -9.12
CA THR A 393 -5.06 -16.41 -8.84
C THR A 393 -5.83 -15.81 -10.00
N ILE A 394 -5.40 -16.05 -11.25
CA ILE A 394 -6.06 -15.54 -12.47
C ILE A 394 -6.75 -16.71 -13.16
N ARG A 395 -8.07 -16.78 -12.99
CA ARG A 395 -8.90 -17.86 -13.54
C ARG A 395 -9.89 -17.32 -14.56
N ASN A 396 -9.95 -17.91 -15.75
CA ASN A 396 -10.85 -17.50 -16.85
C ASN A 396 -10.75 -16.00 -17.20
N GLY A 397 -9.53 -15.43 -17.08
CA GLY A 397 -9.26 -14.00 -17.35
C GLY A 397 -9.76 -13.04 -16.25
N TRP A 398 -10.08 -13.54 -15.07
CA TRP A 398 -10.42 -12.75 -13.88
C TRP A 398 -9.44 -13.05 -12.75
N LEU A 399 -8.93 -11.98 -12.12
CA LEU A 399 -8.16 -12.10 -10.90
C LEU A 399 -9.14 -12.27 -9.72
N HIS A 400 -8.93 -13.31 -8.94
CA HIS A 400 -9.63 -13.65 -7.71
C HIS A 400 -8.89 -13.02 -6.52
N THR A 401 -9.55 -12.10 -5.81
CA THR A 401 -8.88 -11.33 -4.75
C THR A 401 -8.75 -12.08 -3.44
N GLY A 402 -9.63 -13.05 -3.21
CA GLY A 402 -9.78 -13.71 -1.92
C GLY A 402 -10.48 -12.84 -0.87
N ASP A 403 -10.98 -11.65 -1.24
CA ASP A 403 -11.75 -10.77 -0.37
C ASP A 403 -13.24 -10.95 -0.62
N MET A 404 -14.02 -11.16 0.45
CA MET A 404 -15.46 -11.37 0.40
C MET A 404 -16.19 -10.04 0.59
N ALA A 405 -17.24 -9.83 -0.18
CA ALA A 405 -17.98 -8.57 -0.18
C ALA A 405 -19.46 -8.75 -0.48
N THR A 406 -20.25 -7.72 -0.20
CA THR A 406 -21.60 -7.53 -0.71
C THR A 406 -21.62 -6.38 -1.71
N VAL A 407 -22.70 -6.24 -2.47
CA VAL A 407 -22.94 -5.09 -3.37
C VAL A 407 -24.30 -4.50 -3.00
N ASP A 408 -24.33 -3.20 -2.73
CA ASP A 408 -25.58 -2.51 -2.45
C ASP A 408 -26.38 -2.11 -3.72
N GLU A 409 -27.56 -1.58 -3.55
CA GLU A 409 -28.46 -1.16 -4.63
C GLU A 409 -27.84 -0.05 -5.51
N ASN A 410 -26.92 0.74 -4.95
CA ASN A 410 -26.19 1.80 -5.65
C ASN A 410 -24.93 1.29 -6.38
N GLY A 411 -24.62 0.00 -6.25
CA GLY A 411 -23.44 -0.62 -6.84
C GLY A 411 -22.15 -0.44 -6.03
N TYR A 412 -22.24 0.02 -4.79
CA TYR A 412 -21.07 0.09 -3.89
C TYR A 412 -20.74 -1.29 -3.35
N ILE A 413 -19.49 -1.65 -3.46
CA ILE A 413 -18.91 -2.86 -2.90
C ILE A 413 -18.56 -2.59 -1.43
N ASP A 414 -19.00 -3.47 -0.56
CA ASP A 414 -18.73 -3.42 0.88
C ASP A 414 -17.99 -4.69 1.29
N ILE A 415 -16.72 -4.54 1.72
CA ILE A 415 -15.88 -5.67 2.08
C ILE A 415 -16.34 -6.22 3.42
N VAL A 416 -16.72 -7.48 3.40
CA VAL A 416 -17.17 -8.20 4.60
C VAL A 416 -15.98 -8.78 5.36
N ASP A 417 -15.08 -9.48 4.64
CA ASP A 417 -13.86 -10.05 5.23
C ASP A 417 -12.96 -10.67 4.13
N ARG A 418 -11.79 -11.17 4.52
CA ARG A 418 -11.05 -12.12 3.69
C ARG A 418 -11.65 -13.50 3.81
N LYS A 419 -11.72 -14.25 2.73
CA LYS A 419 -12.24 -15.62 2.69
C LYS A 419 -11.67 -16.49 3.81
N LYS A 420 -10.36 -16.35 4.07
CA LYS A 420 -9.64 -17.07 5.14
C LYS A 420 -9.82 -16.52 6.56
N ASP A 421 -10.36 -15.31 6.72
CA ASP A 421 -10.54 -14.64 8.01
C ASP A 421 -12.01 -14.65 8.47
N VAL A 422 -12.97 -14.93 7.56
CA VAL A 422 -14.38 -15.19 7.92
C VAL A 422 -14.43 -16.27 9.00
N ILE A 423 -15.17 -16.01 10.07
CA ILE A 423 -15.33 -16.93 11.20
C ILE A 423 -16.60 -17.75 10.99
N ILE A 424 -16.47 -19.08 10.99
CA ILE A 424 -17.61 -19.98 10.76
C ILE A 424 -18.05 -20.56 12.10
N SER A 425 -19.05 -19.95 12.72
CA SER A 425 -19.54 -20.33 14.04
C SER A 425 -20.89 -21.03 13.94
N GLY A 426 -20.93 -22.35 14.19
CA GLY A 426 -22.16 -23.12 14.13
C GLY A 426 -22.88 -23.12 12.78
N GLY A 427 -22.12 -22.93 11.68
CA GLY A 427 -22.63 -22.81 10.31
C GLY A 427 -22.97 -21.38 9.87
N GLU A 428 -22.85 -20.40 10.77
CA GLU A 428 -23.07 -18.98 10.47
C GLU A 428 -21.73 -18.28 10.16
N ASN A 429 -21.70 -17.46 9.11
CA ASN A 429 -20.54 -16.65 8.74
C ASN A 429 -20.54 -15.36 9.57
N ILE A 430 -19.46 -15.10 10.29
CA ILE A 430 -19.23 -13.88 11.05
C ILE A 430 -18.10 -13.10 10.39
N SER A 431 -18.36 -11.85 10.04
CA SER A 431 -17.35 -10.92 9.59
C SER A 431 -16.51 -10.44 10.78
N SER A 432 -15.21 -10.68 10.72
CA SER A 432 -14.29 -10.14 11.73
C SER A 432 -14.24 -8.61 11.67
N ILE A 433 -14.38 -8.02 10.48
CA ILE A 433 -14.41 -6.56 10.26
C ILE A 433 -15.66 -5.92 10.89
N GLU A 434 -16.82 -6.56 10.78
CA GLU A 434 -18.06 -6.07 11.41
C GLU A 434 -17.90 -6.00 12.93
N VAL A 435 -17.34 -7.05 13.52
CA VAL A 435 -17.11 -7.10 14.96
C VAL A 435 -16.07 -6.05 15.39
N GLU A 436 -14.97 -5.94 14.66
CA GLU A 436 -13.95 -4.91 14.89
C GLU A 436 -14.55 -3.50 14.82
N GLY A 437 -15.41 -3.23 13.84
CA GLY A 437 -16.10 -1.95 13.70
C GLY A 437 -16.85 -1.55 14.96
N VAL A 438 -17.57 -2.49 15.57
CA VAL A 438 -18.29 -2.24 16.84
C VAL A 438 -17.31 -2.02 18.00
N LEU A 439 -16.22 -2.79 18.08
CA LEU A 439 -15.21 -2.62 19.14
C LEU A 439 -14.55 -1.23 19.07
N TYR A 440 -14.27 -0.71 17.87
CA TYR A 440 -13.70 0.62 17.68
C TYR A 440 -14.63 1.76 18.11
N GLU A 441 -15.95 1.54 18.23
CA GLU A 441 -16.88 2.54 18.73
C GLU A 441 -16.77 2.74 20.26
N HIS A 442 -16.13 1.81 20.98
CA HIS A 442 -15.93 1.95 22.42
C HIS A 442 -14.82 2.98 22.74
N PRO A 443 -15.08 3.98 23.60
CA PRO A 443 -14.13 5.09 23.86
C PRO A 443 -12.74 4.66 24.32
N ALA A 444 -12.64 3.56 25.08
CA ALA A 444 -11.38 3.04 25.60
C ALA A 444 -10.58 2.19 24.60
N VAL A 445 -11.14 1.85 23.44
CA VAL A 445 -10.46 1.01 22.44
C VAL A 445 -9.62 1.88 21.50
N LEU A 446 -8.31 1.63 21.46
CA LEU A 446 -7.39 2.24 20.50
C LEU A 446 -7.33 1.42 19.21
N GLU A 447 -7.10 0.10 19.35
CA GLU A 447 -7.02 -0.85 18.23
C GLU A 447 -7.71 -2.16 18.61
N ALA A 448 -8.28 -2.82 17.60
CA ALA A 448 -8.90 -4.13 17.77
C ALA A 448 -8.63 -5.03 16.57
N ALA A 449 -8.42 -6.31 16.83
CA ALA A 449 -8.37 -7.37 15.83
C ALA A 449 -9.23 -8.55 16.28
N VAL A 450 -10.06 -9.06 15.37
CA VAL A 450 -10.92 -10.21 15.66
C VAL A 450 -10.50 -11.40 14.81
N VAL A 451 -10.30 -12.55 15.45
CA VAL A 451 -9.86 -13.79 14.82
C VAL A 451 -10.75 -14.96 15.22
N ALA A 452 -10.79 -15.97 14.34
CA ALA A 452 -11.42 -17.24 14.69
C ALA A 452 -10.56 -18.03 15.67
N VAL A 453 -11.16 -18.52 16.75
CA VAL A 453 -10.52 -19.49 17.65
C VAL A 453 -11.34 -20.78 17.72
N PRO A 454 -10.70 -21.96 17.94
CA PRO A 454 -11.39 -23.24 18.03
C PRO A 454 -12.40 -23.26 19.18
N HIS A 455 -13.56 -23.88 18.95
CA HIS A 455 -14.60 -24.07 19.97
C HIS A 455 -15.26 -25.42 19.80
N GLU A 456 -15.35 -26.20 20.90
CA GLU A 456 -15.83 -27.60 20.88
C GLU A 456 -17.25 -27.76 20.30
N LYS A 457 -18.15 -26.84 20.61
CA LYS A 457 -19.56 -26.90 20.20
C LYS A 457 -19.84 -26.25 18.85
N TRP A 458 -19.14 -25.12 18.53
CA TRP A 458 -19.49 -24.28 17.40
C TRP A 458 -18.46 -24.35 16.25
N GLY A 459 -17.43 -25.19 16.42
CA GLY A 459 -16.29 -25.26 15.51
C GLY A 459 -15.35 -24.07 15.70
N GLU A 460 -15.83 -22.88 15.42
CA GLU A 460 -15.12 -21.62 15.63
C GLU A 460 -15.99 -20.60 16.37
N VAL A 461 -15.33 -19.66 17.06
CA VAL A 461 -15.99 -18.48 17.65
C VAL A 461 -15.08 -17.26 17.51
N PRO A 462 -15.65 -16.02 17.49
CA PRO A 462 -14.86 -14.82 17.47
C PRO A 462 -14.14 -14.59 18.81
N HIS A 463 -12.85 -14.26 18.69
CA HIS A 463 -11.97 -13.81 19.77
C HIS A 463 -11.41 -12.43 19.39
N ALA A 464 -11.47 -11.47 20.32
CA ALA A 464 -10.95 -10.13 20.09
C ALA A 464 -9.63 -9.91 20.83
N VAL A 465 -8.66 -9.29 20.13
CA VAL A 465 -7.42 -8.79 20.72
C VAL A 465 -7.45 -7.27 20.65
N ILE A 466 -7.34 -6.61 21.80
CA ILE A 466 -7.63 -5.19 21.96
C ILE A 466 -6.42 -4.47 22.56
N VAL A 467 -6.09 -3.30 21.98
CA VAL A 467 -5.18 -2.31 22.57
C VAL A 467 -6.05 -1.22 23.20
N ILE A 468 -5.84 -0.96 24.48
CA ILE A 468 -6.56 0.08 25.23
C ILE A 468 -5.86 1.44 25.02
N ARG A 469 -6.63 2.51 24.97
CA ARG A 469 -6.09 3.88 24.92
C ARG A 469 -5.34 4.21 26.19
N GLU A 470 -4.26 4.98 26.06
CA GLU A 470 -3.49 5.44 27.20
C GLU A 470 -4.37 6.18 28.22
N GLY A 471 -4.20 5.86 29.50
CA GLY A 471 -4.98 6.44 30.59
C GLY A 471 -6.41 5.92 30.73
N GLN A 472 -6.86 4.98 29.89
CA GLN A 472 -8.15 4.32 29.98
C GLN A 472 -8.02 2.94 30.61
N THR A 473 -9.14 2.43 31.14
CA THR A 473 -9.28 1.07 31.62
C THR A 473 -10.47 0.40 30.94
N LEU A 474 -10.40 -0.88 30.70
CA LEU A 474 -11.45 -1.67 30.07
C LEU A 474 -11.35 -3.11 30.53
N THR A 475 -12.48 -3.70 30.92
CA THR A 475 -12.55 -5.12 31.27
C THR A 475 -13.16 -5.94 30.14
N GLU A 476 -12.96 -7.26 30.20
CA GLU A 476 -13.56 -8.19 29.24
C GLU A 476 -15.09 -8.12 29.30
N GLU A 477 -15.66 -8.07 30.52
CA GLU A 477 -17.11 -8.00 30.75
C GLU A 477 -17.72 -6.73 30.15
N GLU A 478 -17.06 -5.59 30.31
CA GLU A 478 -17.53 -4.30 29.79
C GLU A 478 -17.59 -4.30 28.26
N ILE A 479 -16.52 -4.73 27.59
CA ILE A 479 -16.49 -4.72 26.11
C ILE A 479 -17.40 -5.78 25.50
N ILE A 480 -17.56 -6.93 26.15
CA ILE A 480 -18.54 -7.95 25.74
C ILE A 480 -19.98 -7.42 25.92
N ALA A 481 -20.29 -6.74 27.04
CA ALA A 481 -21.59 -6.12 27.24
C ALA A 481 -21.90 -5.07 26.20
N PHE A 482 -20.94 -4.16 25.93
CA PHE A 482 -21.05 -3.16 24.87
C PHE A 482 -21.30 -3.78 23.50
N SER A 483 -20.58 -4.86 23.17
CA SER A 483 -20.76 -5.57 21.91
C SER A 483 -22.13 -6.23 21.77
N ARG A 484 -22.72 -6.74 22.89
CA ARG A 484 -24.04 -7.37 22.89
C ARG A 484 -25.19 -6.42 22.58
N GLU A 485 -25.03 -5.13 22.88
CA GLU A 485 -26.01 -4.10 22.54
C GLU A 485 -26.09 -3.79 21.05
N LYS A 486 -25.03 -4.08 20.31
CA LYS A 486 -24.85 -3.66 18.90
C LYS A 486 -24.76 -4.82 17.91
N LEU A 487 -24.38 -6.02 18.36
CA LEU A 487 -24.19 -7.19 17.52
C LEU A 487 -25.22 -8.28 17.82
N ALA A 488 -25.56 -9.07 16.78
CA ALA A 488 -26.29 -10.32 17.01
C ALA A 488 -25.49 -11.23 17.95
N HIS A 489 -26.18 -11.93 18.83
CA HIS A 489 -25.60 -12.70 19.95
C HIS A 489 -24.47 -13.67 19.52
N PHE A 490 -24.61 -14.29 18.35
CA PHE A 490 -23.60 -15.23 17.82
C PHE A 490 -22.32 -14.54 17.32
N LYS A 491 -22.38 -13.26 16.95
CA LYS A 491 -21.25 -12.43 16.49
C LYS A 491 -20.42 -11.85 17.64
N VAL A 492 -20.97 -11.80 18.85
CA VAL A 492 -20.29 -11.24 20.02
C VAL A 492 -19.05 -12.07 20.35
N PRO A 493 -17.86 -11.44 20.55
CA PRO A 493 -16.65 -12.14 20.95
C PRO A 493 -16.89 -13.00 22.20
N LYS A 494 -16.36 -14.23 22.19
CA LYS A 494 -16.51 -15.16 23.32
C LYS A 494 -15.38 -15.05 24.33
N SER A 495 -14.29 -14.40 23.96
CA SER A 495 -13.13 -14.10 24.81
C SER A 495 -12.38 -12.89 24.29
N ILE A 496 -11.67 -12.22 25.18
CA ILE A 496 -10.89 -11.02 24.90
C ILE A 496 -9.45 -11.23 25.38
N THR A 497 -8.49 -10.70 24.65
CA THR A 497 -7.11 -10.54 25.10
C THR A 497 -6.72 -9.07 24.99
N PHE A 498 -6.20 -8.49 26.05
CA PHE A 498 -5.61 -7.15 26.01
C PHE A 498 -4.11 -7.25 25.75
N THR A 499 -3.58 -6.33 24.93
CA THR A 499 -2.17 -6.25 24.55
C THR A 499 -1.73 -4.80 24.40
N ASP A 500 -0.44 -4.56 24.53
CA ASP A 500 0.12 -3.22 24.32
C ASP A 500 0.17 -2.83 22.84
N GLU A 501 0.31 -3.82 21.93
CA GLU A 501 0.35 -3.58 20.49
C GLU A 501 -0.19 -4.78 19.68
N LEU A 502 -0.66 -4.52 18.47
CA LEU A 502 -1.04 -5.55 17.49
C LEU A 502 0.08 -5.74 16.46
N PRO A 503 0.33 -6.98 15.98
CA PRO A 503 1.29 -7.23 14.91
C PRO A 503 0.82 -6.58 13.61
N LYS A 504 1.70 -5.78 12.98
CA LYS A 504 1.40 -5.02 11.75
C LYS A 504 2.41 -5.27 10.66
N THR A 505 1.95 -5.11 9.41
CA THR A 505 2.85 -5.01 8.25
C THR A 505 3.56 -3.66 8.22
N ALA A 506 4.55 -3.52 7.34
CA ALA A 506 5.23 -2.25 7.11
C ALA A 506 4.30 -1.11 6.65
N SER A 507 3.20 -1.45 5.97
CA SER A 507 2.17 -0.49 5.57
C SER A 507 1.16 -0.17 6.68
N GLY A 508 1.33 -0.72 7.90
CA GLY A 508 0.44 -0.50 9.03
C GLY A 508 -0.78 -1.43 9.09
N LYS A 509 -0.88 -2.45 8.23
CA LYS A 509 -1.99 -3.40 8.22
C LYS A 509 -1.81 -4.46 9.30
N ILE A 510 -2.86 -4.71 10.11
CA ILE A 510 -2.86 -5.75 11.15
C ILE A 510 -2.69 -7.14 10.52
N GLN A 511 -1.79 -7.93 11.09
CA GLN A 511 -1.46 -9.28 10.63
C GLN A 511 -2.25 -10.34 11.43
N LYS A 512 -3.55 -10.49 11.15
CA LYS A 512 -4.43 -11.45 11.83
C LYS A 512 -3.90 -12.90 11.81
N VAL A 513 -3.13 -13.27 10.79
CA VAL A 513 -2.51 -14.60 10.71
C VAL A 513 -1.57 -14.88 11.89
N HIS A 514 -0.79 -13.89 12.33
CA HIS A 514 0.10 -14.04 13.49
C HIS A 514 -0.66 -14.15 14.79
N ILE A 515 -1.75 -13.38 14.93
CA ILE A 515 -2.64 -13.47 16.09
C ILE A 515 -3.32 -14.86 16.13
N ARG A 516 -3.90 -15.29 15.02
CA ARG A 516 -4.61 -16.58 14.92
C ARG A 516 -3.74 -17.79 15.21
N LYS A 517 -2.47 -17.80 14.75
CA LYS A 517 -1.52 -18.91 15.00
C LYS A 517 -1.30 -19.20 16.48
N GLN A 518 -1.53 -18.26 17.38
CA GLN A 518 -1.39 -18.48 18.82
C GLN A 518 -2.48 -19.40 19.40
N PHE A 519 -3.62 -19.53 18.71
CA PHE A 519 -4.80 -20.29 19.18
C PHE A 519 -4.99 -21.61 18.43
N TRP A 520 -4.30 -21.83 17.30
CA TRP A 520 -4.46 -23.04 16.49
C TRP A 520 -3.22 -23.91 16.58
N LYS A 521 -3.39 -25.20 16.90
CA LYS A 521 -2.31 -26.20 16.97
C LYS A 521 -1.88 -26.72 15.59
N SER A 522 -2.71 -26.55 14.57
CA SER A 522 -2.49 -26.89 13.16
C SER A 522 -3.04 -25.79 12.28
N ASP A 523 -2.68 -25.77 11.00
CA ASP A 523 -3.25 -24.81 10.08
C ASP A 523 -4.78 -24.96 10.00
N ARG A 524 -5.48 -23.84 10.12
CA ARG A 524 -6.93 -23.78 9.98
C ARG A 524 -7.31 -24.14 8.54
N LEU A 525 -8.03 -25.24 8.37
CA LEU A 525 -8.66 -25.59 7.09
C LEU A 525 -9.90 -24.70 6.92
N VAL A 526 -9.86 -23.76 6.00
CA VAL A 526 -11.03 -23.02 5.54
C VAL A 526 -11.62 -23.84 4.40
N ASN A 527 -12.75 -24.48 4.62
CA ASN A 527 -13.50 -25.21 3.60
C ASN A 527 -14.23 -24.25 2.65
#